data_fe2268d8522de5b300561217ee233158
#
_entry.id   fe2268d8522de5b300561217ee233158
#
_cell.length_a   1.000
_cell.length_b   1.000
_cell.length_c   1.000
_cell.angle_alpha   90.00
_cell.angle_beta   90.00
_cell.angle_gamma   90.00
#
_symmetry.space_group_name_H-M   'P 1'
#
loop_
_entity.id
_entity.type
_entity.pdbx_description
1 polymer ?
#
loop_
_entity_poly.entity_id
_entity_poly.type
_entity_poly.pdbx_seq_one_letter_code
_entity_poly.pdbx_strand_id
1 'polypeptide(L)'
;MDYQILSLRKGSALKDKPSDFIQKKVSADPKLFTCASYNSKFLWLGDQNGHIYSIDPQNGVVNRYEIPEIKQAISRLLVTESGLMYITTNDGAYEYNIGYKQLTKLPFTIPQEDSGIIFYDKYDKIWFQEGNHALIYYDPLNKSSHRFTFPNQNTIGNFEMQDAGEQGMFFLTPGGEILLFDRDKLEMTRINQLKPFSDDLPD
;
A
#
# COMPACT_ATOMS: atom_id res chain seq x y z
N MET A 1 13.32 -13.74 0.12
CA MET A 1 13.35 -12.27 0.32
C MET A 1 13.30 -12.02 1.81
N ASP A 2 14.41 -11.54 2.37
CA ASP A 2 14.45 -11.21 3.80
C ASP A 2 13.79 -9.85 3.99
N TYR A 3 12.61 -9.87 4.58
CA TYR A 3 11.96 -8.65 5.00
C TYR A 3 12.75 -8.07 6.19
N GLN A 4 13.50 -7.01 5.95
CA GLN A 4 14.04 -6.21 7.04
C GLN A 4 12.87 -5.49 7.71
N ILE A 5 12.45 -6.00 8.87
CA ILE A 5 11.58 -5.26 9.77
C ILE A 5 12.37 -4.04 10.21
N LEU A 6 11.94 -2.86 9.77
CA LEU A 6 12.53 -1.58 10.16
C LEU A 6 12.65 -1.53 11.69
N SER A 7 13.87 -1.39 12.18
CA SER A 7 14.12 -1.24 13.60
C SER A 7 13.52 0.07 14.08
N LEU A 8 12.41 0.00 14.79
CA LEU A 8 11.85 1.12 15.54
C LEU A 8 12.85 1.55 16.62
N ARG A 9 13.70 2.53 16.29
CA ARG A 9 14.54 3.20 17.28
C ARG A 9 13.72 4.27 17.97
N LYS A 10 13.17 3.95 19.17
CA LYS A 10 13.32 4.77 20.38
C LYS A 10 12.72 4.07 21.59
N GLY A 11 13.59 3.62 22.50
CA GLY A 11 13.40 3.77 23.95
C GLY A 11 12.65 2.70 24.72
N SER A 12 12.56 1.47 24.28
CA SER A 12 12.57 0.28 25.15
C SER A 12 12.95 -0.90 24.28
N ALA A 13 14.09 -1.48 24.53
CA ALA A 13 14.50 -2.68 23.84
C ALA A 13 13.42 -3.74 24.05
N LEU A 14 12.70 -4.10 23.00
CA LEU A 14 12.01 -5.38 22.97
C LEU A 14 13.09 -6.43 23.25
N LYS A 15 13.07 -7.02 24.44
CA LYS A 15 14.06 -8.02 24.88
C LYS A 15 14.00 -9.28 24.02
N ASP A 16 12.89 -9.47 23.31
CA ASP A 16 12.64 -10.60 22.45
C ASP A 16 12.88 -10.19 20.98
N LYS A 17 13.36 -11.13 20.16
CA LYS A 17 13.40 -10.94 18.71
C LYS A 17 11.98 -10.69 18.19
N PRO A 18 11.77 -9.86 17.15
CA PRO A 18 10.44 -9.63 16.58
C PRO A 18 9.68 -10.90 16.25
N SER A 19 10.36 -11.94 15.76
CA SER A 19 9.78 -13.27 15.52
C SER A 19 9.23 -13.92 16.78
N ASP A 20 9.96 -13.83 17.90
CA ASP A 20 9.56 -14.44 19.17
C ASP A 20 8.38 -13.69 19.79
N PHE A 21 8.34 -12.37 19.62
CA PHE A 21 7.21 -11.55 20.03
C PHE A 21 5.94 -11.94 19.28
N ILE A 22 5.99 -12.03 17.97
CA ILE A 22 4.87 -12.42 17.12
C ILE A 22 4.41 -13.84 17.50
N GLN A 23 5.33 -14.78 17.61
CA GLN A 23 5.00 -16.17 17.95
C GLN A 23 4.35 -16.30 19.34
N LYS A 24 4.85 -15.59 20.35
CA LYS A 24 4.32 -15.64 21.73
C LYS A 24 2.99 -14.91 21.88
N LYS A 25 2.81 -13.79 21.22
CA LYS A 25 1.64 -12.91 21.42
C LYS A 25 0.52 -13.16 20.42
N VAL A 26 0.86 -13.47 19.18
CA VAL A 26 -0.11 -13.66 18.10
C VAL A 26 -0.55 -15.12 17.99
N SER A 27 0.22 -16.06 18.58
CA SER A 27 0.00 -17.50 18.46
C SER A 27 -0.09 -17.96 16.99
N ALA A 28 0.64 -17.29 16.11
CA ALA A 28 0.68 -17.57 14.68
C ALA A 28 2.12 -17.82 14.23
N ASP A 29 2.29 -18.66 13.22
CA ASP A 29 3.58 -18.83 12.57
C ASP A 29 3.92 -17.53 11.81
N PRO A 30 5.07 -16.88 12.09
CA PRO A 30 5.47 -15.66 11.39
C PRO A 30 5.56 -15.82 9.86
N LYS A 31 5.75 -17.06 9.37
CA LYS A 31 5.79 -17.35 7.93
C LYS A 31 4.42 -17.23 7.24
N LEU A 32 3.34 -17.13 8.02
CA LEU A 32 1.99 -16.99 7.49
C LEU A 32 1.64 -15.54 7.12
N PHE A 33 2.41 -14.56 7.59
CA PHE A 33 2.15 -13.15 7.26
C PHE A 33 2.58 -12.84 5.84
N THR A 34 1.70 -12.22 5.11
CA THR A 34 1.84 -11.91 3.69
C THR A 34 2.11 -10.43 3.42
N CYS A 35 1.63 -9.56 4.31
CA CYS A 35 1.80 -8.13 4.19
C CYS A 35 1.80 -7.43 5.55
N ALA A 36 2.31 -6.20 5.55
CA ALA A 36 2.30 -5.31 6.70
C ALA A 36 1.95 -3.88 6.27
N SER A 37 1.32 -3.15 7.18
CA SER A 37 1.04 -1.72 7.05
C SER A 37 1.26 -1.07 8.41
N TYR A 38 1.65 0.19 8.42
CA TYR A 38 1.80 0.96 9.66
C TYR A 38 1.04 2.28 9.52
N ASN A 39 0.15 2.53 10.44
CA ASN A 39 -0.33 3.88 10.67
C ASN A 39 0.37 4.45 11.91
N SER A 40 0.21 5.72 12.23
CA SER A 40 0.95 6.37 13.33
C SER A 40 0.85 5.66 14.69
N LYS A 41 -0.07 4.71 14.85
CA LYS A 41 -0.42 4.08 16.12
C LYS A 41 -0.15 2.58 16.18
N PHE A 42 -0.47 1.84 15.11
CA PHE A 42 -0.43 0.39 15.11
C PHE A 42 0.35 -0.16 13.92
N LEU A 43 1.05 -1.27 14.17
CA LEU A 43 1.51 -2.16 13.12
C LEU A 43 0.37 -3.14 12.78
N TRP A 44 0.01 -3.19 11.52
CA TRP A 44 -1.02 -4.07 10.99
C TRP A 44 -0.40 -5.17 10.15
N LEU A 45 -0.87 -6.39 10.32
CA LEU A 45 -0.38 -7.56 9.59
C LEU A 45 -1.57 -8.29 8.97
N GLY A 46 -1.42 -8.71 7.71
CA GLY A 46 -2.33 -9.62 7.04
C GLY A 46 -1.68 -11.00 6.88
N ASP A 47 -2.48 -12.08 6.95
CA ASP A 47 -1.98 -13.44 6.80
C ASP A 47 -2.57 -14.16 5.57
N GLN A 48 -2.01 -15.35 5.30
CA GLN A 48 -2.45 -16.20 4.19
C GLN A 48 -3.85 -16.81 4.38
N ASN A 49 -4.43 -16.72 5.58
CA ASN A 49 -5.74 -17.26 5.89
C ASN A 49 -6.83 -16.19 5.95
N GLY A 50 -6.51 -14.94 5.63
CA GLY A 50 -7.45 -13.81 5.64
C GLY A 50 -7.61 -13.14 7.00
N HIS A 51 -6.76 -13.46 7.99
CA HIS A 51 -6.82 -12.79 9.28
C HIS A 51 -5.97 -11.52 9.26
N ILE A 52 -6.40 -10.54 10.05
CA ILE A 52 -5.73 -9.27 10.22
C ILE A 52 -5.41 -9.10 11.71
N TYR A 53 -4.22 -8.58 11.97
CA TYR A 53 -3.75 -8.32 13.32
C TYR A 53 -3.33 -6.86 13.45
N SER A 54 -3.68 -6.20 14.55
CA SER A 54 -3.07 -4.94 14.95
C SER A 54 -2.19 -5.16 16.17
N ILE A 55 -1.01 -4.56 16.16
CA ILE A 55 -0.03 -4.63 17.23
C ILE A 55 0.26 -3.21 17.68
N ASP A 56 0.01 -2.93 18.95
CA ASP A 56 0.46 -1.68 19.57
C ASP A 56 1.95 -1.81 19.90
N PRO A 57 2.83 -1.04 19.25
CA PRO A 57 4.27 -1.15 19.49
C PRO A 57 4.72 -0.62 20.85
N GLN A 58 3.88 0.14 21.56
CA GLN A 58 4.23 0.70 22.87
C GLN A 58 4.03 -0.30 24.00
N ASN A 59 2.94 -1.04 23.98
CA ASN A 59 2.57 -1.96 25.05
C ASN A 59 2.51 -3.43 24.63
N GLY A 60 2.67 -3.71 23.33
CA GLY A 60 2.65 -5.06 22.78
C GLY A 60 1.26 -5.71 22.78
N VAL A 61 0.20 -4.93 22.93
CA VAL A 61 -1.17 -5.47 22.81
C VAL A 61 -1.45 -5.85 21.36
N VAL A 62 -1.96 -7.07 21.18
CA VAL A 62 -2.32 -7.62 19.88
C VAL A 62 -3.82 -7.83 19.82
N ASN A 63 -4.46 -7.29 18.78
CA ASN A 63 -5.85 -7.59 18.46
C ASN A 63 -5.91 -8.36 17.15
N ARG A 64 -6.80 -9.34 17.06
CA ARG A 64 -7.11 -10.08 15.84
C ARG A 64 -8.47 -9.65 15.33
N TYR A 65 -8.53 -9.39 14.04
CA TYR A 65 -9.75 -9.06 13.32
C TYR A 65 -10.10 -10.23 12.39
N GLU A 66 -11.29 -10.71 12.51
CA GLU A 66 -11.87 -11.70 11.61
C GLU A 66 -12.97 -11.02 10.79
N ILE A 67 -12.80 -11.02 9.49
CA ILE A 67 -13.78 -10.51 8.54
C ILE A 67 -14.33 -11.74 7.82
N PRO A 68 -15.56 -12.19 8.14
CA PRO A 68 -16.07 -13.49 7.70
C PRO A 68 -16.10 -13.68 6.18
N GLU A 69 -16.19 -12.58 5.44
CA GLU A 69 -16.21 -12.56 3.99
C GLU A 69 -14.81 -12.73 3.37
N ILE A 70 -13.75 -12.44 4.13
CA ILE A 70 -12.37 -12.56 3.66
C ILE A 70 -11.80 -13.87 4.19
N LYS A 71 -11.68 -14.86 3.30
CA LYS A 71 -11.19 -16.21 3.62
C LYS A 71 -9.90 -16.58 2.91
N GLN A 72 -9.39 -15.67 2.11
CA GLN A 72 -8.21 -15.88 1.28
C GLN A 72 -7.03 -15.06 1.81
N ALA A 73 -5.85 -15.40 1.32
CA ALA A 73 -4.64 -14.68 1.63
C ALA A 73 -4.80 -13.18 1.35
N ILE A 74 -4.39 -12.35 2.30
CA ILE A 74 -4.34 -10.91 2.15
C ILE A 74 -3.06 -10.56 1.43
N SER A 75 -3.17 -10.03 0.21
CA SER A 75 -2.00 -9.69 -0.60
C SER A 75 -1.38 -8.36 -0.15
N ARG A 76 -2.24 -7.36 0.13
CA ARG A 76 -1.83 -6.04 0.63
C ARG A 76 -2.85 -5.50 1.62
N LEU A 77 -2.36 -4.64 2.46
CA LEU A 77 -3.13 -3.99 3.52
C LEU A 77 -2.66 -2.54 3.67
N LEU A 78 -3.61 -1.62 3.74
CA LEU A 78 -3.40 -0.23 4.09
C LEU A 78 -4.43 0.18 5.13
N VAL A 79 -3.99 0.80 6.21
CA VAL A 79 -4.91 1.30 7.24
C VAL A 79 -4.69 2.79 7.44
N THR A 80 -5.75 3.56 7.26
CA THR A 80 -5.73 5.02 7.41
C THR A 80 -5.87 5.43 8.87
N GLU A 81 -5.53 6.67 9.18
CA GLU A 81 -5.71 7.25 10.52
C GLU A 81 -7.21 7.36 10.91
N SER A 82 -8.10 7.46 9.94
CA SER A 82 -9.55 7.51 10.15
C SER A 82 -10.17 6.16 10.48
N GLY A 83 -9.39 5.07 10.44
CA GLY A 83 -9.89 3.72 10.73
C GLY A 83 -10.54 3.03 9.53
N LEU A 84 -10.27 3.50 8.32
CA LEU A 84 -10.59 2.76 7.09
C LEU A 84 -9.41 1.84 6.75
N MET A 85 -9.72 0.64 6.37
CA MET A 85 -8.77 -0.38 5.99
C MET A 85 -9.02 -0.81 4.55
N TYR A 86 -8.01 -0.76 3.71
CA TYR A 86 -8.05 -1.22 2.33
C TYR A 86 -7.29 -2.54 2.23
N ILE A 87 -7.95 -3.53 1.65
CA ILE A 87 -7.48 -4.92 1.65
C ILE A 87 -7.52 -5.42 0.21
N THR A 88 -6.46 -6.05 -0.26
CA THR A 88 -6.48 -6.80 -1.51
C THR A 88 -6.28 -8.29 -1.26
N THR A 89 -7.03 -9.09 -1.98
CA THR A 89 -6.97 -10.55 -1.99
C THR A 89 -7.09 -11.03 -3.44
N ASN A 90 -6.96 -12.33 -3.69
CA ASN A 90 -7.24 -12.91 -5.02
C ASN A 90 -8.67 -12.70 -5.50
N ASP A 91 -9.61 -12.49 -4.58
CA ASP A 91 -11.03 -12.36 -4.87
C ASP A 91 -11.47 -10.91 -5.12
N GLY A 92 -10.60 -9.95 -4.81
CA GLY A 92 -10.87 -8.54 -5.05
C GLY A 92 -10.16 -7.58 -4.11
N ALA A 93 -10.54 -6.32 -4.25
CA ALA A 93 -10.17 -5.24 -3.35
C ALA A 93 -11.39 -4.85 -2.50
N TYR A 94 -11.12 -4.50 -1.25
CA TYR A 94 -12.14 -4.21 -0.25
C TYR A 94 -11.77 -2.98 0.57
N GLU A 95 -12.80 -2.25 0.99
CA GLU A 95 -12.76 -1.23 2.02
C GLU A 95 -13.47 -1.78 3.26
N TYR A 96 -12.80 -1.76 4.41
CA TYR A 96 -13.37 -2.18 5.69
C TYR A 96 -13.33 -1.03 6.69
N ASN A 97 -14.49 -0.64 7.20
CA ASN A 97 -14.58 0.34 8.27
C ASN A 97 -14.45 -0.38 9.62
N ILE A 98 -13.35 -0.12 10.34
CA ILE A 98 -13.04 -0.79 11.61
C ILE A 98 -14.09 -0.45 12.68
N GLY A 99 -14.53 0.79 12.73
CA GLY A 99 -15.48 1.27 13.74
C GLY A 99 -16.88 0.69 13.57
N TYR A 100 -17.37 0.64 12.34
CA TYR A 100 -18.71 0.11 12.01
C TYR A 100 -18.71 -1.38 11.68
N LYS A 101 -17.54 -2.01 11.56
CA LYS A 101 -17.36 -3.41 11.14
C LYS A 101 -18.06 -3.71 9.80
N GLN A 102 -17.99 -2.76 8.89
CA GLN A 102 -18.63 -2.84 7.58
C GLN A 102 -17.61 -3.08 6.50
N LEU A 103 -17.82 -4.15 5.72
CA LEU A 103 -17.03 -4.46 4.53
C LEU A 103 -17.76 -4.01 3.28
N THR A 104 -17.03 -3.38 2.36
CA THR A 104 -17.50 -2.99 1.04
C THR A 104 -16.53 -3.52 0.00
N LYS A 105 -16.99 -4.30 -0.97
CA LYS A 105 -16.17 -4.71 -2.11
C LYS A 105 -16.02 -3.52 -3.06
N LEU A 106 -14.78 -3.23 -3.46
CA LEU A 106 -14.48 -2.17 -4.40
C LEU A 106 -14.85 -2.59 -5.83
N PRO A 107 -15.13 -1.63 -6.74
CA PRO A 107 -15.61 -1.93 -8.09
C PRO A 107 -14.50 -2.41 -9.06
N PHE A 108 -13.39 -2.89 -8.52
CA PHE A 108 -12.26 -3.43 -9.28
C PHE A 108 -11.61 -4.61 -8.56
N THR A 109 -10.85 -5.39 -9.29
CA THR A 109 -10.05 -6.51 -8.77
C THR A 109 -8.60 -6.31 -9.15
N ILE A 110 -7.70 -6.70 -8.25
CA ILE A 110 -6.26 -6.72 -8.52
C ILE A 110 -5.81 -8.16 -8.34
N PRO A 111 -5.38 -8.85 -9.40
CA PRO A 111 -4.85 -10.20 -9.30
C PRO A 111 -3.70 -10.28 -8.30
N GLN A 112 -3.59 -11.36 -7.55
CA GLN A 112 -2.56 -11.51 -6.52
C GLN A 112 -1.15 -11.42 -7.10
N GLU A 113 -0.96 -11.99 -8.27
CA GLU A 113 0.30 -12.00 -9.00
C GLU A 113 0.75 -10.58 -9.38
N ASP A 114 -0.24 -9.70 -9.57
CA ASP A 114 -0.06 -8.32 -9.96
C ASP A 114 -0.25 -7.33 -8.79
N SER A 115 -0.53 -7.82 -7.59
CA SER A 115 -0.75 -6.93 -6.45
C SER A 115 0.56 -6.25 -6.04
N GLY A 116 0.67 -4.99 -6.43
CA GLY A 116 1.73 -4.09 -6.04
C GLY A 116 1.44 -3.35 -4.74
N ILE A 117 1.81 -2.10 -4.70
CA ILE A 117 1.66 -1.23 -3.53
C ILE A 117 0.22 -0.69 -3.45
N ILE A 118 -0.29 -0.57 -2.23
CA ILE A 118 -1.43 0.30 -1.91
C ILE A 118 -0.86 1.48 -1.14
N PHE A 119 -1.24 2.70 -1.52
CA PHE A 119 -0.85 3.87 -0.76
C PHE A 119 -1.98 4.91 -0.70
N TYR A 120 -1.84 5.81 0.25
CA TYR A 120 -2.77 6.85 0.59
C TYR A 120 -2.10 8.20 0.38
N ASP A 121 -2.73 9.06 -0.39
CA ASP A 121 -2.18 10.38 -0.65
C ASP A 121 -2.74 11.43 0.33
N LYS A 122 -2.14 12.61 0.35
CA LYS A 122 -2.53 13.70 1.25
C LYS A 122 -3.91 14.31 0.95
N TYR A 123 -4.57 13.88 -0.13
CA TYR A 123 -5.92 14.30 -0.52
C TYR A 123 -6.97 13.22 -0.24
N ASP A 124 -6.63 12.29 0.67
CA ASP A 124 -7.49 11.19 1.07
C ASP A 124 -7.89 10.25 -0.08
N LYS A 125 -7.01 10.11 -1.08
CA LYS A 125 -7.22 9.19 -2.19
C LYS A 125 -6.34 7.96 -2.05
N ILE A 126 -6.86 6.84 -2.53
CA ILE A 126 -6.19 5.55 -2.44
C ILE A 126 -5.71 5.15 -3.84
N TRP A 127 -4.46 4.75 -3.89
CA TRP A 127 -3.85 4.27 -5.11
C TRP A 127 -3.53 2.79 -4.96
N PHE A 128 -3.92 2.02 -5.96
CA PHE A 128 -3.60 0.61 -6.05
C PHE A 128 -2.72 0.39 -7.28
N GLN A 129 -1.61 -0.27 -7.09
CA GLN A 129 -0.78 -0.69 -8.19
C GLN A 129 -1.28 -2.06 -8.68
N GLU A 130 -1.59 -2.15 -9.98
CA GLU A 130 -1.96 -3.37 -10.67
C GLU A 130 -0.79 -3.82 -11.53
N GLY A 131 0.02 -4.73 -11.01
CA GLY A 131 1.24 -5.19 -11.67
C GLY A 131 2.17 -4.05 -12.07
N ASN A 132 2.76 -4.20 -13.25
CA ASN A 132 3.69 -3.22 -13.82
C ASN A 132 3.03 -2.35 -14.89
N HIS A 133 1.72 -2.47 -15.08
CA HIS A 133 1.05 -1.93 -16.25
C HIS A 133 -0.07 -0.96 -15.95
N ALA A 134 -0.52 -0.88 -14.69
CA ALA A 134 -1.59 0.04 -14.35
C ALA A 134 -1.54 0.54 -12.91
N LEU A 135 -2.14 1.71 -12.70
CA LEU A 135 -2.51 2.26 -11.41
C LEU A 135 -4.03 2.47 -11.38
N ILE A 136 -4.64 2.19 -10.25
CA ILE A 136 -6.03 2.49 -10.00
C ILE A 136 -6.07 3.57 -8.92
N TYR A 137 -6.64 4.72 -9.29
CA TYR A 137 -6.96 5.82 -8.39
C TYR A 137 -8.38 5.62 -7.88
N TYR A 138 -8.56 5.61 -6.59
CA TYR A 138 -9.85 5.46 -5.95
C TYR A 138 -10.17 6.65 -5.05
N ASP A 139 -11.34 7.23 -5.24
CA ASP A 139 -11.90 8.29 -4.39
C ASP A 139 -12.90 7.68 -3.41
N PRO A 140 -12.54 7.53 -2.11
CA PRO A 140 -13.46 6.96 -1.12
C PRO A 140 -14.71 7.80 -0.88
N LEU A 141 -14.62 9.12 -1.06
CA LEU A 141 -15.74 10.02 -0.85
C LEU A 141 -16.84 9.85 -1.91
N ASN A 142 -16.43 9.83 -3.17
CA ASN A 142 -17.34 9.71 -4.32
C ASN A 142 -17.58 8.26 -4.75
N LYS A 143 -16.88 7.29 -4.12
CA LYS A 143 -16.89 5.86 -4.48
C LYS A 143 -16.58 5.62 -5.97
N SER A 144 -15.74 6.47 -6.55
CA SER A 144 -15.33 6.40 -7.95
C SER A 144 -13.90 5.89 -8.08
N SER A 145 -13.62 5.21 -9.18
CA SER A 145 -12.28 4.74 -9.50
C SER A 145 -11.92 5.05 -10.96
N HIS A 146 -10.65 5.36 -11.20
CA HIS A 146 -10.08 5.56 -12.52
C HIS A 146 -8.85 4.66 -12.67
N ARG A 147 -8.75 3.99 -13.81
CA ARG A 147 -7.63 3.10 -14.12
C ARG A 147 -6.73 3.73 -15.18
N PHE A 148 -5.47 3.89 -14.86
CA PHE A 148 -4.43 4.41 -15.74
C PHE A 148 -3.54 3.27 -16.20
N THR A 149 -3.50 3.02 -17.50
CA THR A 149 -2.64 2.01 -18.11
C THR A 149 -1.36 2.66 -18.63
N PHE A 150 -0.23 2.03 -18.38
CA PHE A 150 1.05 2.49 -18.92
C PHE A 150 1.29 1.89 -20.31
N PRO A 151 1.73 2.69 -21.28
CA PRO A 151 1.86 2.25 -22.67
C PRO A 151 2.97 1.21 -22.89
N ASN A 152 3.94 1.13 -21.99
CA ASN A 152 5.08 0.22 -22.12
C ASN A 152 5.01 -0.90 -21.08
N GLN A 153 4.55 -2.07 -21.48
CA GLN A 153 4.41 -3.27 -20.63
C GLN A 153 5.75 -3.87 -20.14
N ASN A 154 6.88 -3.31 -20.50
CA ASN A 154 8.20 -3.84 -20.19
C ASN A 154 8.81 -3.31 -18.87
N THR A 155 8.05 -2.57 -18.09
CA THR A 155 8.53 -2.05 -16.81
C THR A 155 8.27 -3.06 -15.71
N ILE A 156 9.27 -3.91 -15.45
CA ILE A 156 9.24 -4.86 -14.31
C ILE A 156 9.68 -4.08 -13.06
N GLY A 157 8.83 -3.99 -12.05
CA GLY A 157 9.19 -3.41 -10.75
C GLY A 157 8.14 -2.51 -10.11
N ASN A 158 8.48 -1.95 -8.96
CA ASN A 158 7.61 -1.04 -8.25
C ASN A 158 7.80 0.39 -8.77
N PHE A 159 6.71 1.15 -8.76
CA PHE A 159 6.76 2.58 -9.01
C PHE A 159 7.27 3.30 -7.75
N GLU A 160 8.08 4.33 -7.95
CA GLU A 160 8.31 5.34 -6.94
C GLU A 160 7.33 6.49 -7.15
N MET A 161 6.83 7.03 -6.06
CA MET A 161 5.78 8.03 -6.07
C MET A 161 6.17 9.21 -5.20
N GLN A 162 5.93 10.41 -5.73
CA GLN A 162 6.21 11.66 -5.04
C GLN A 162 5.04 12.62 -5.23
N ASP A 163 4.60 13.23 -4.14
CA ASP A 163 3.61 14.29 -4.21
C ASP A 163 4.19 15.52 -4.94
N ALA A 164 3.51 15.98 -5.96
CA ALA A 164 3.84 17.17 -6.76
C ALA A 164 3.07 18.42 -6.29
N GLY A 165 2.52 18.42 -5.08
CA GLY A 165 1.73 19.52 -4.55
C GLY A 165 0.40 19.69 -5.28
N GLU A 166 0.07 20.94 -5.62
CA GLU A 166 -1.13 21.27 -6.36
C GLU A 166 -1.14 20.68 -7.78
N GLN A 167 0.04 20.42 -8.33
CA GLN A 167 0.18 19.88 -9.70
C GLN A 167 -0.24 18.41 -9.81
N GLY A 168 -0.27 17.66 -8.71
CA GLY A 168 -0.66 16.26 -8.77
C GLY A 168 0.32 15.31 -8.11
N MET A 169 0.69 14.24 -8.80
CA MET A 169 1.66 13.25 -8.32
C MET A 169 2.66 12.89 -9.41
N PHE A 170 3.93 12.79 -9.04
CA PHE A 170 4.94 12.20 -9.89
C PHE A 170 5.04 10.70 -9.65
N PHE A 171 5.23 9.97 -10.73
CA PHE A 171 5.55 8.55 -10.71
C PHE A 171 6.84 8.33 -11.48
N LEU A 172 7.79 7.65 -10.85
CA LEU A 172 8.97 7.15 -11.53
C LEU A 172 8.74 5.67 -11.81
N THR A 173 8.74 5.33 -13.08
CA THR A 173 8.62 3.92 -13.50
C THR A 173 9.97 3.21 -13.40
N PRO A 174 10.00 1.88 -13.26
CA PRO A 174 11.25 1.12 -13.30
C PRO A 174 12.06 1.29 -14.59
N GLY A 175 11.41 1.69 -15.69
CA GLY A 175 12.07 2.03 -16.95
C GLY A 175 12.67 3.44 -16.99
N GLY A 176 12.63 4.19 -15.88
CA GLY A 176 13.19 5.55 -15.80
C GLY A 176 12.26 6.60 -16.40
N GLU A 177 11.01 6.28 -16.68
CA GLU A 177 10.03 7.26 -17.14
C GLU A 177 9.47 8.04 -15.97
N ILE A 178 9.33 9.35 -16.14
CA ILE A 178 8.65 10.21 -15.18
C ILE A 178 7.29 10.57 -15.75
N LEU A 179 6.26 10.23 -14.97
CA LEU A 179 4.89 10.53 -15.29
C LEU A 179 4.35 11.54 -14.28
N LEU A 180 3.55 12.48 -14.74
CA LEU A 180 2.77 13.39 -13.90
C LEU A 180 1.30 13.03 -14.00
N PHE A 181 0.68 12.78 -12.89
CA PHE A 181 -0.77 12.69 -12.75
C PHE A 181 -1.34 14.05 -12.39
N ASP A 182 -2.18 14.60 -13.28
CA ASP A 182 -2.96 15.81 -13.06
C ASP A 182 -4.28 15.44 -12.37
N ARG A 183 -4.47 15.93 -11.15
CA ARG A 183 -5.67 15.59 -10.34
C ARG A 183 -6.95 16.19 -10.88
N ASP A 184 -6.87 17.36 -11.46
CA ASP A 184 -8.04 18.08 -11.93
C ASP A 184 -8.59 17.48 -13.22
N LYS A 185 -7.66 17.04 -14.09
CA LYS A 185 -8.00 16.41 -15.37
C LYS A 185 -8.18 14.92 -15.28
N LEU A 186 -7.70 14.28 -14.18
CA LEU A 186 -7.59 12.83 -14.05
C LEU A 186 -6.81 12.21 -15.23
N GLU A 187 -5.73 12.87 -15.61
CA GLU A 187 -4.89 12.45 -16.72
C GLU A 187 -3.47 12.19 -16.27
N MET A 188 -2.81 11.24 -16.92
CA MET A 188 -1.41 10.94 -16.71
C MET A 188 -0.61 11.30 -17.94
N THR A 189 0.37 12.19 -17.79
CA THR A 189 1.23 12.65 -18.85
C THR A 189 2.69 12.26 -18.59
N ARG A 190 3.39 11.90 -19.66
CA ARG A 190 4.83 11.64 -19.61
C ARG A 190 5.58 12.96 -19.69
N ILE A 191 6.46 13.21 -18.74
CA ILE A 191 7.26 14.45 -18.68
C ILE A 191 8.74 14.25 -18.96
N ASN A 192 9.14 13.07 -19.40
CA ASN A 192 10.54 12.84 -19.72
C ASN A 192 10.92 13.48 -21.03
N GLN A 193 11.13 14.74 -20.99
CA GLN A 193 12.21 15.32 -21.76
C GLN A 193 12.95 16.32 -20.87
N LEU A 194 13.54 15.82 -19.82
CA LEU A 194 14.71 16.50 -19.29
C LEU A 194 15.70 16.50 -20.46
N LYS A 195 15.88 17.66 -21.09
CA LYS A 195 17.04 17.86 -21.98
C LYS A 195 18.23 17.36 -21.20
N PRO A 196 19.12 16.55 -21.79
CA PRO A 196 20.36 16.21 -21.10
C PRO A 196 20.93 17.54 -20.59
N PHE A 197 21.41 17.57 -19.34
CA PHE A 197 22.15 18.70 -18.81
C PHE A 197 23.12 19.10 -19.90
N SER A 198 22.95 20.27 -20.48
CA SER A 198 23.98 20.82 -21.35
C SER A 198 25.18 20.99 -20.44
N ASP A 199 26.33 20.49 -20.86
CA ASP A 199 27.62 20.69 -20.19
C ASP A 199 28.06 22.16 -20.12
N ASP A 200 27.14 23.08 -20.29
CA ASP A 200 27.33 24.51 -20.11
C ASP A 200 27.20 24.86 -18.61
N LEU A 201 28.15 24.36 -17.81
CA LEU A 201 28.48 24.99 -16.56
C LEU A 201 29.26 26.25 -16.91
N PRO A 202 28.85 27.45 -16.50
CA PRO A 202 29.68 28.65 -16.67
C PRO A 202 30.97 28.47 -15.86
N ASP A 203 32.12 28.73 -16.52
CA ASP A 203 33.45 28.79 -15.95
C ASP A 203 33.54 29.76 -14.76
#